data_1bfa31c2b0568e23ff248c4c3eb8ee6b
#
_entry.id   1bfa31c2b0568e23ff248c4c3eb8ee6b
#
_cell.length_a   1.000
_cell.length_b   1.000
_cell.length_c   1.000
_cell.angle_alpha   90.00
_cell.angle_beta   90.00
_cell.angle_gamma   90.00
#
_symmetry.space_group_name_H-M   'P 1'
#
loop_
_entity.id
_entity.type
_entity.pdbx_description
1 polymer ?
#
loop_
_entity_poly.entity_id
_entity_poly.type
_entity_poly.pdbx_seq_one_letter_code
_entity_poly.pdbx_strand_id
1 'polypeptide(L)'
;MAMTSEPIRFTDGAGYDRFMGVWSRLVGQDFLDWIAPNHSLRWLDVGCGNGAFTQLIAEQCEPRSLAGIDPSDAQLAYARQQPLLQSVEFVNADAMALPFPDDAFDLAVMPLVIFFVPEPAQGVADMARVVAPGGTVAAYAWDMEGGGFPYQRVNETLGAVGRAIPMPPNVSSSRLESLRDLWATAGLGDIH
;
A
#
# COMPACT_ATOMS: atom_id res chain seq x y z
N MET A 1 12.94 26.53 15.46
CA MET A 1 11.61 25.98 15.77
C MET A 1 11.29 24.99 14.67
N ALA A 2 11.40 23.69 14.93
CA ALA A 2 11.04 22.67 13.95
C ALA A 2 9.51 22.69 13.81
N MET A 3 9.02 23.00 12.61
CA MET A 3 7.61 22.83 12.29
C MET A 3 7.35 21.32 12.25
N THR A 4 6.66 20.81 13.28
CA THR A 4 6.12 19.47 13.21
C THR A 4 5.07 19.46 12.10
N SER A 5 5.40 18.89 10.96
CA SER A 5 4.43 18.68 9.89
C SER A 5 3.36 17.73 10.44
N GLU A 6 2.10 18.16 10.43
CA GLU A 6 1.01 17.23 10.72
C GLU A 6 1.07 16.05 9.72
N PRO A 7 0.82 14.82 10.21
CA PRO A 7 0.81 13.66 9.32
C PRO A 7 -0.25 13.83 8.24
N ILE A 8 0.10 13.44 7.01
CA ILE A 8 -0.84 13.44 5.88
C ILE A 8 -2.00 12.51 6.25
N ARG A 9 -3.22 13.04 6.29
CA ARG A 9 -4.43 12.28 6.58
C ARG A 9 -5.31 12.24 5.35
N PHE A 10 -5.57 11.06 4.84
CA PHE A 10 -6.51 10.82 3.76
C PHE A 10 -7.93 10.67 4.33
N THR A 11 -8.64 11.79 4.47
CA THR A 11 -10.01 11.81 5.04
C THR A 11 -11.10 11.86 3.96
N ASP A 12 -10.73 12.04 2.68
CA ASP A 12 -11.64 12.12 1.54
C ASP A 12 -11.28 11.05 0.50
N GLY A 13 -11.91 9.87 0.61
CA GLY A 13 -11.71 8.74 -0.31
C GLY A 13 -12.11 9.06 -1.75
N ALA A 14 -13.18 9.84 -1.94
CA ALA A 14 -13.64 10.25 -3.27
C ALA A 14 -12.70 11.30 -3.89
N GLY A 15 -12.12 12.19 -3.08
CA GLY A 15 -11.10 13.15 -3.52
C GLY A 15 -9.82 12.45 -3.94
N TYR A 16 -9.37 11.46 -3.17
CA TYR A 16 -8.21 10.63 -3.51
C TYR A 16 -8.42 9.89 -4.83
N ASP A 17 -9.58 9.28 -5.03
CA ASP A 17 -9.91 8.53 -6.24
C ASP A 17 -9.84 9.43 -7.49
N ARG A 18 -10.39 10.65 -7.42
CA ARG A 18 -10.34 11.61 -8.54
C ARG A 18 -8.91 12.08 -8.85
N PHE A 19 -8.04 12.16 -7.85
CA PHE A 19 -6.70 12.71 -8.01
C PHE A 19 -5.67 11.63 -8.35
N MET A 20 -5.66 10.52 -7.62
CA MET A 20 -4.67 9.45 -7.77
C MET A 20 -5.26 8.14 -8.32
N GLY A 21 -6.60 7.96 -8.26
CA GLY A 21 -7.24 6.69 -8.56
C GLY A 21 -6.93 6.14 -9.95
N VAL A 22 -6.89 6.99 -10.97
CA VAL A 22 -6.54 6.56 -12.35
C VAL A 22 -5.13 5.98 -12.40
N TRP A 23 -4.16 6.68 -11.82
CA TRP A 23 -2.76 6.24 -11.79
C TRP A 23 -2.59 4.97 -10.94
N SER A 24 -3.23 4.93 -9.77
CA SER A 24 -3.19 3.76 -8.88
C SER A 24 -3.76 2.51 -9.55
N ARG A 25 -4.84 2.65 -10.34
CA ARG A 25 -5.42 1.52 -11.07
C ARG A 25 -4.53 1.03 -12.20
N LEU A 26 -3.94 1.95 -12.99
CA LEU A 26 -3.05 1.57 -14.10
C LEU A 26 -1.81 0.85 -13.59
N VAL A 27 -1.10 1.42 -12.62
CA VAL A 27 0.08 0.78 -12.04
C VAL A 27 -0.28 -0.48 -11.26
N GLY A 28 -1.44 -0.49 -10.60
CA GLY A 28 -1.96 -1.67 -9.92
C GLY A 28 -2.21 -2.84 -10.86
N GLN A 29 -2.70 -2.58 -12.09
CA GLN A 29 -2.85 -3.60 -13.13
C GLN A 29 -1.49 -4.16 -13.55
N ASP A 30 -0.54 -3.30 -13.91
CA ASP A 30 0.82 -3.71 -14.27
C ASP A 30 1.49 -4.53 -13.15
N PHE A 31 1.22 -4.17 -11.89
CA PHE A 31 1.74 -4.89 -10.73
C PHE A 31 1.11 -6.29 -10.58
N LEU A 32 -0.19 -6.43 -10.78
CA LEU A 32 -0.84 -7.75 -10.78
C LEU A 32 -0.34 -8.63 -11.92
N ASP A 33 -0.17 -8.05 -13.11
CA ASP A 33 0.39 -8.75 -14.27
C ASP A 33 1.84 -9.22 -14.00
N TRP A 34 2.63 -8.41 -13.29
CA TRP A 34 4.00 -8.75 -12.90
C TRP A 34 4.06 -9.84 -11.82
N ILE A 35 3.22 -9.76 -10.78
CA ILE A 35 3.15 -10.81 -9.75
C ILE A 35 2.67 -12.13 -10.35
N ALA A 36 1.74 -12.06 -11.33
CA ALA A 36 1.08 -13.21 -11.95
C ALA A 36 0.61 -14.25 -10.91
N PRO A 37 -0.24 -13.87 -9.95
CA PRO A 37 -0.58 -14.72 -8.82
C PRO A 37 -1.43 -15.90 -9.25
N ASN A 38 -1.29 -17.02 -8.55
CA ASN A 38 -2.21 -18.13 -8.69
C ASN A 38 -3.61 -17.75 -8.20
N HIS A 39 -4.63 -18.45 -8.69
CA HIS A 39 -6.00 -18.31 -8.18
C HIS A 39 -6.16 -18.92 -6.77
N SER A 40 -7.25 -18.55 -6.11
CA SER A 40 -7.66 -19.12 -4.82
C SER A 40 -6.67 -18.93 -3.68
N LEU A 41 -5.88 -17.84 -3.71
CA LEU A 41 -4.99 -17.44 -2.61
C LEU A 41 -5.76 -16.68 -1.52
N ARG A 42 -5.23 -16.73 -0.29
CA ARG A 42 -5.61 -15.85 0.82
C ARG A 42 -4.80 -14.57 0.71
N TRP A 43 -5.46 -13.45 0.48
CA TRP A 43 -4.82 -12.16 0.25
C TRP A 43 -4.96 -11.19 1.42
N LEU A 44 -3.91 -10.41 1.66
CA LEU A 44 -3.91 -9.25 2.53
C LEU A 44 -3.46 -8.01 1.74
N ASP A 45 -4.30 -6.97 1.75
CA ASP A 45 -4.00 -5.64 1.19
C ASP A 45 -3.69 -4.67 2.36
N VAL A 46 -2.41 -4.33 2.51
CA VAL A 46 -1.90 -3.50 3.62
C VAL A 46 -1.89 -2.04 3.21
N GLY A 47 -2.67 -1.21 3.93
CA GLY A 47 -2.92 0.18 3.57
C GLY A 47 -3.92 0.29 2.42
N CYS A 48 -4.98 -0.52 2.47
CA CYS A 48 -5.96 -0.66 1.39
C CYS A 48 -6.73 0.63 1.05
N GLY A 49 -6.69 1.62 1.92
CA GLY A 49 -7.35 2.90 1.74
C GLY A 49 -8.84 2.76 1.41
N ASN A 50 -9.27 3.41 0.33
CA ASN A 50 -10.64 3.36 -0.17
C ASN A 50 -10.99 2.06 -0.92
N GLY A 51 -10.09 1.09 -0.95
CA GLY A 51 -10.29 -0.21 -1.60
C GLY A 51 -9.99 -0.26 -3.09
N ALA A 52 -9.32 0.74 -3.67
CA ALA A 52 -9.08 0.80 -5.12
C ALA A 52 -8.25 -0.39 -5.62
N PHE A 53 -7.17 -0.77 -4.93
CA PHE A 53 -6.39 -1.95 -5.31
C PHE A 53 -7.05 -3.25 -4.85
N THR A 54 -7.69 -3.25 -3.67
CA THR A 54 -8.52 -4.37 -3.18
C THR A 54 -9.57 -4.79 -4.22
N GLN A 55 -10.16 -3.80 -4.93
CA GLN A 55 -11.13 -4.06 -5.99
C GLN A 55 -10.48 -4.76 -7.19
N LEU A 56 -9.27 -4.37 -7.60
CA LEU A 56 -8.54 -5.06 -8.67
C LEU A 56 -8.27 -6.52 -8.31
N ILE A 57 -7.85 -6.80 -7.07
CA ILE A 57 -7.66 -8.18 -6.58
C ILE A 57 -8.98 -8.96 -6.69
N ALA A 58 -10.09 -8.40 -6.21
CA ALA A 58 -11.39 -9.05 -6.23
C ALA A 58 -11.89 -9.35 -7.65
N GLU A 59 -11.63 -8.42 -8.59
CA GLU A 59 -12.06 -8.53 -9.99
C GLU A 59 -11.24 -9.55 -10.79
N GLN A 60 -9.93 -9.70 -10.50
CA GLN A 60 -9.01 -10.37 -11.43
C GLN A 60 -8.33 -11.60 -10.86
N CYS A 61 -8.19 -11.71 -9.54
CA CYS A 61 -7.36 -12.75 -8.92
C CYS A 61 -8.17 -13.93 -8.36
N GLU A 62 -9.51 -13.86 -8.37
CA GLU A 62 -10.38 -14.91 -7.79
C GLU A 62 -9.87 -15.37 -6.40
N PRO A 63 -9.73 -14.46 -5.41
CA PRO A 63 -9.14 -14.81 -4.13
C PRO A 63 -10.02 -15.79 -3.36
N ARG A 64 -9.40 -16.72 -2.63
CA ARG A 64 -10.10 -17.61 -1.68
C ARG A 64 -10.65 -16.80 -0.50
N SER A 65 -9.88 -15.85 -0.03
CA SER A 65 -10.27 -14.83 0.94
C SER A 65 -9.46 -13.57 0.70
N LEU A 66 -10.03 -12.43 1.04
CA LEU A 66 -9.41 -11.12 0.89
C LEU A 66 -9.66 -10.29 2.13
N ALA A 67 -8.58 -9.83 2.76
CA ALA A 67 -8.63 -8.88 3.84
C ALA A 67 -7.91 -7.59 3.43
N GLY A 68 -8.38 -6.44 3.94
CA GLY A 68 -7.74 -5.15 3.78
C GLY A 68 -7.59 -4.44 5.11
N ILE A 69 -6.43 -3.84 5.37
CA ILE A 69 -6.23 -3.01 6.55
C ILE A 69 -5.87 -1.58 6.17
N ASP A 70 -6.37 -0.63 6.95
CA ASP A 70 -5.99 0.78 6.86
C ASP A 70 -6.22 1.46 8.23
N PRO A 71 -5.39 2.41 8.67
CA PRO A 71 -5.61 3.13 9.92
C PRO A 71 -6.74 4.18 9.85
N SER A 72 -7.29 4.45 8.66
CA SER A 72 -8.34 5.44 8.44
C SER A 72 -9.74 4.82 8.39
N ASP A 73 -10.53 5.00 9.43
CA ASP A 73 -11.93 4.58 9.45
C ASP A 73 -12.76 5.17 8.30
N ALA A 74 -12.45 6.41 7.89
CA ALA A 74 -13.14 7.07 6.78
C ALA A 74 -12.89 6.37 5.44
N GLN A 75 -11.66 5.94 5.19
CA GLN A 75 -11.30 5.16 4.00
C GLN A 75 -11.97 3.80 4.01
N LEU A 76 -11.89 3.08 5.13
CA LEU A 76 -12.54 1.77 5.27
C LEU A 76 -14.07 1.85 5.16
N ALA A 77 -14.69 2.91 5.68
CA ALA A 77 -16.12 3.14 5.53
C ALA A 77 -16.53 3.32 4.06
N TYR A 78 -15.69 3.98 3.26
CA TYR A 78 -15.88 4.11 1.83
C TYR A 78 -15.68 2.77 1.11
N ALA A 79 -14.61 2.04 1.42
CA ALA A 79 -14.32 0.73 0.82
C ALA A 79 -15.46 -0.27 1.05
N ARG A 80 -16.01 -0.32 2.28
CA ARG A 80 -17.16 -1.19 2.62
C ARG A 80 -18.45 -0.90 1.82
N GLN A 81 -18.57 0.27 1.23
CA GLN A 81 -19.75 0.63 0.41
C GLN A 81 -19.62 0.14 -1.04
N GLN A 82 -18.44 -0.30 -1.46
CA GLN A 82 -18.21 -0.75 -2.82
C GLN A 82 -18.89 -2.11 -3.07
N PRO A 83 -19.72 -2.27 -4.12
CA PRO A 83 -20.46 -3.50 -4.35
C PRO A 83 -19.61 -4.76 -4.47
N LEU A 84 -18.42 -4.65 -5.07
CA LEU A 84 -17.49 -5.76 -5.29
C LEU A 84 -16.71 -6.16 -4.03
N LEU A 85 -16.73 -5.33 -3.00
CA LEU A 85 -15.95 -5.55 -1.78
C LEU A 85 -16.80 -6.01 -0.57
N GLN A 86 -18.03 -6.43 -0.80
CA GLN A 86 -18.95 -6.85 0.27
C GLN A 86 -18.49 -8.10 1.04
N SER A 87 -17.65 -8.94 0.41
CA SER A 87 -17.07 -10.14 1.02
C SER A 87 -15.69 -9.92 1.60
N VAL A 88 -15.12 -8.72 1.48
CA VAL A 88 -13.79 -8.38 1.98
C VAL A 88 -13.84 -8.07 3.47
N GLU A 89 -12.90 -8.65 4.23
CA GLU A 89 -12.71 -8.32 5.64
C GLU A 89 -11.89 -7.03 5.76
N PHE A 90 -12.53 -5.90 6.12
CA PHE A 90 -11.83 -4.64 6.36
C PHE A 90 -11.62 -4.39 7.85
N VAL A 91 -10.34 -4.21 8.25
CA VAL A 91 -9.95 -4.01 9.64
C VAL A 91 -9.21 -2.68 9.79
N ASN A 92 -9.61 -1.88 10.80
CA ASN A 92 -8.82 -0.70 11.18
C ASN A 92 -7.59 -1.18 11.94
N ALA A 93 -6.41 -1.04 11.32
CA ALA A 93 -5.16 -1.50 11.89
C ALA A 93 -3.96 -0.74 11.31
N ASP A 94 -2.85 -0.82 12.03
CA ASP A 94 -1.56 -0.29 11.60
C ASP A 94 -0.75 -1.38 10.89
N ALA A 95 -0.07 -1.00 9.79
CA ALA A 95 0.82 -1.91 9.05
C ALA A 95 1.96 -2.50 9.92
N MET A 96 2.33 -1.81 11.00
CA MET A 96 3.37 -2.25 11.93
C MET A 96 2.87 -3.21 13.01
N ALA A 97 1.55 -3.50 13.06
CA ALA A 97 0.93 -4.39 14.04
C ALA A 97 -0.33 -5.03 13.44
N LEU A 98 -0.14 -5.95 12.50
CA LEU A 98 -1.22 -6.62 11.80
C LEU A 98 -2.01 -7.54 12.76
N PRO A 99 -3.34 -7.39 12.86
CA PRO A 99 -4.16 -8.13 13.82
C PRO A 99 -4.51 -9.54 13.36
N PHE A 100 -3.57 -10.19 12.69
CA PHE A 100 -3.72 -11.54 12.16
C PHE A 100 -2.69 -12.49 12.74
N PRO A 101 -2.99 -13.78 12.89
CA PRO A 101 -2.02 -14.77 13.31
C PRO A 101 -0.93 -14.98 12.24
N ASP A 102 0.16 -15.63 12.64
CA ASP A 102 1.21 -16.07 11.73
C ASP A 102 0.61 -17.00 10.67
N ASP A 103 1.18 -16.96 9.46
CA ASP A 103 0.82 -17.84 8.34
C ASP A 103 -0.66 -17.75 7.88
N ALA A 104 -1.34 -16.64 8.16
CA ALA A 104 -2.75 -16.44 7.82
C ALA A 104 -3.00 -16.28 6.32
N PHE A 105 -2.02 -15.78 5.58
CA PHE A 105 -2.17 -15.41 4.17
C PHE A 105 -1.17 -16.14 3.29
N ASP A 106 -1.48 -16.23 2.00
CA ASP A 106 -0.59 -16.77 0.97
C ASP A 106 0.14 -15.63 0.24
N LEU A 107 -0.48 -14.42 0.21
CA LEU A 107 0.09 -13.24 -0.41
C LEU A 107 -0.33 -11.99 0.36
N ALA A 108 0.66 -11.16 0.75
CA ALA A 108 0.44 -9.84 1.31
C ALA A 108 1.04 -8.77 0.39
N VAL A 109 0.24 -7.73 0.12
CA VAL A 109 0.65 -6.62 -0.76
C VAL A 109 0.58 -5.29 -0.03
N MET A 110 1.45 -4.34 -0.41
CA MET A 110 1.48 -2.97 0.12
C MET A 110 1.57 -1.95 -1.02
N PRO A 111 0.46 -1.67 -1.71
CA PRO A 111 0.40 -0.80 -2.88
C PRO A 111 0.49 0.68 -2.53
N LEU A 112 1.56 1.39 -2.91
CA LEU A 112 1.74 2.84 -2.73
C LEU A 112 1.72 3.33 -1.26
N VAL A 113 2.09 2.47 -0.31
CA VAL A 113 1.92 2.74 1.14
C VAL A 113 3.24 2.85 1.90
N ILE A 114 4.27 2.10 1.51
CA ILE A 114 5.52 1.93 2.27
C ILE A 114 6.13 3.25 2.79
N PHE A 115 6.07 4.31 2.01
CA PHE A 115 6.61 5.62 2.37
C PHE A 115 5.75 6.40 3.39
N PHE A 116 4.53 5.91 3.70
CA PHE A 116 3.68 6.43 4.77
C PHE A 116 3.87 5.69 6.10
N VAL A 117 4.44 4.49 6.07
CA VAL A 117 4.66 3.67 7.28
C VAL A 117 5.75 4.32 8.13
N PRO A 118 5.51 4.64 9.43
CA PRO A 118 6.50 5.28 10.28
C PRO A 118 7.80 4.47 10.43
N GLU A 119 7.68 3.16 10.64
CA GLU A 119 8.79 2.22 10.75
C GLU A 119 8.64 1.13 9.66
N PRO A 120 9.09 1.39 8.41
CA PRO A 120 8.88 0.47 7.27
C PRO A 120 9.42 -0.94 7.51
N ALA A 121 10.56 -1.06 8.22
CA ALA A 121 11.14 -2.37 8.54
C ALA A 121 10.21 -3.21 9.42
N GLN A 122 9.52 -2.58 10.38
CA GLN A 122 8.55 -3.26 11.22
C GLN A 122 7.32 -3.68 10.41
N GLY A 123 6.83 -2.81 9.52
CA GLY A 123 5.70 -3.12 8.65
C GLY A 123 5.98 -4.31 7.74
N VAL A 124 7.15 -4.35 7.08
CA VAL A 124 7.55 -5.47 6.22
C VAL A 124 7.77 -6.74 7.03
N ALA A 125 8.39 -6.66 8.21
CA ALA A 125 8.56 -7.82 9.09
C ALA A 125 7.22 -8.42 9.54
N ASP A 126 6.22 -7.57 9.80
CA ASP A 126 4.89 -8.05 10.20
C ASP A 126 4.11 -8.63 9.01
N MET A 127 4.27 -8.07 7.79
CA MET A 127 3.78 -8.72 6.57
C MET A 127 4.41 -10.10 6.36
N ALA A 128 5.73 -10.23 6.57
CA ALA A 128 6.43 -11.51 6.46
C ALA A 128 5.93 -12.54 7.50
N ARG A 129 5.61 -12.10 8.72
CA ARG A 129 5.06 -12.96 9.78
C ARG A 129 3.69 -13.53 9.41
N VAL A 130 2.80 -12.73 8.86
CA VAL A 130 1.43 -13.17 8.56
C VAL A 130 1.31 -13.97 7.26
N VAL A 131 2.37 -14.00 6.44
CA VAL A 131 2.42 -14.79 5.21
C VAL A 131 3.00 -16.18 5.48
N ALA A 132 2.33 -17.22 4.98
CA ALA A 132 2.75 -18.59 5.13
C ALA A 132 4.08 -18.87 4.41
N PRO A 133 4.89 -19.83 4.89
CA PRO A 133 6.10 -20.26 4.20
C PRO A 133 5.84 -20.62 2.73
N GLY A 134 6.62 -20.07 1.82
CA GLY A 134 6.43 -20.20 0.38
C GLY A 134 5.40 -19.25 -0.23
N GLY A 135 4.80 -18.40 0.59
CA GLY A 135 3.95 -17.30 0.13
C GLY A 135 4.75 -16.08 -0.34
N THR A 136 4.06 -15.02 -0.71
CA THR A 136 4.67 -13.84 -1.32
C THR A 136 4.36 -12.57 -0.52
N VAL A 137 5.38 -11.73 -0.32
CA VAL A 137 5.24 -10.35 0.19
C VAL A 137 5.68 -9.41 -0.92
N ALA A 138 4.78 -8.54 -1.38
CA ALA A 138 5.06 -7.65 -2.50
C ALA A 138 4.60 -6.21 -2.24
N ALA A 139 5.31 -5.25 -2.83
CA ALA A 139 4.91 -3.85 -2.79
C ALA A 139 5.29 -3.14 -4.09
N TYR A 140 4.60 -2.04 -4.37
CA TYR A 140 5.09 -1.06 -5.33
C TYR A 140 4.94 0.35 -4.76
N ALA A 141 5.81 1.24 -5.22
CA ALA A 141 5.86 2.61 -4.75
C ALA A 141 6.15 3.56 -5.92
N TRP A 142 5.69 4.80 -5.81
CA TRP A 142 6.22 5.85 -6.66
C TRP A 142 7.69 6.08 -6.30
N ASP A 143 8.58 6.15 -7.29
CA ASP A 143 9.93 6.62 -7.05
C ASP A 143 9.91 8.13 -6.75
N MET A 144 9.71 8.44 -5.46
CA MET A 144 9.49 9.80 -4.98
C MET A 144 10.71 10.70 -5.14
N GLU A 145 11.92 10.13 -5.22
CA GLU A 145 13.18 10.87 -5.30
C GLU A 145 13.84 10.77 -6.68
N GLY A 146 13.58 9.71 -7.44
CA GLY A 146 14.14 9.49 -8.79
C GLY A 146 13.29 10.05 -9.93
N GLY A 147 12.18 10.71 -9.63
CA GLY A 147 11.35 11.37 -10.66
C GLY A 147 10.14 10.57 -11.14
N GLY A 148 9.84 9.44 -10.50
CA GLY A 148 8.70 8.58 -10.86
C GLY A 148 7.37 9.00 -10.23
N PHE A 149 7.30 10.11 -9.48
CA PHE A 149 6.04 10.58 -8.92
C PHE A 149 5.26 11.40 -9.97
N PRO A 150 4.00 11.04 -10.31
CA PRO A 150 3.24 11.66 -11.40
C PRO A 150 3.06 13.18 -11.28
N TYR A 151 3.00 13.70 -10.05
CA TYR A 151 2.81 15.12 -9.77
C TYR A 151 4.08 15.86 -9.34
N GLN A 152 5.26 15.29 -9.54
CA GLN A 152 6.52 15.91 -9.12
C GLN A 152 6.68 17.32 -9.65
N ARG A 153 6.49 17.55 -10.96
CA ARG A 153 6.61 18.89 -11.58
C ARG A 153 5.60 19.90 -11.02
N VAL A 154 4.40 19.43 -10.71
CA VAL A 154 3.37 20.28 -10.07
C VAL A 154 3.82 20.67 -8.67
N ASN A 155 4.36 19.72 -7.90
CA ASN A 155 4.84 19.96 -6.54
C ASN A 155 6.04 20.92 -6.53
N GLU A 156 6.99 20.76 -7.46
CA GLU A 156 8.12 21.66 -7.65
C GLU A 156 7.66 23.11 -7.95
N THR A 157 6.68 23.25 -8.86
CA THR A 157 6.12 24.56 -9.22
C THR A 157 5.38 25.20 -8.04
N LEU A 158 4.59 24.44 -7.30
CA LEU A 158 3.92 24.91 -6.09
C LEU A 158 4.94 25.28 -4.99
N GLY A 159 6.01 24.51 -4.86
CA GLY A 159 7.13 24.80 -3.95
C GLY A 159 7.79 26.12 -4.23
N ALA A 160 8.00 26.47 -5.50
CA ALA A 160 8.59 27.74 -5.93
C ALA A 160 7.75 28.97 -5.51
N VAL A 161 6.44 28.79 -5.29
CA VAL A 161 5.53 29.84 -4.78
C VAL A 161 5.15 29.64 -3.30
N GLY A 162 5.90 28.81 -2.58
CA GLY A 162 5.70 28.57 -1.14
C GLY A 162 4.46 27.72 -0.79
N ARG A 163 3.97 26.91 -1.72
CA ARG A 163 2.76 26.08 -1.58
C ARG A 163 3.02 24.59 -1.91
N ALA A 164 4.20 24.08 -1.56
CA ALA A 164 4.51 22.67 -1.78
C ALA A 164 3.50 21.74 -1.09
N ILE A 165 3.18 20.64 -1.75
CA ILE A 165 2.38 19.55 -1.17
C ILE A 165 3.25 18.86 -0.11
N PRO A 166 2.72 18.55 1.09
CA PRO A 166 3.45 17.80 2.09
C PRO A 166 3.92 16.45 1.53
N MET A 167 5.17 16.11 1.81
CA MET A 167 5.74 14.82 1.40
C MET A 167 5.50 13.77 2.48
N PRO A 168 5.39 12.48 2.11
CA PRO A 168 5.35 11.39 3.07
C PRO A 168 6.59 11.37 3.99
N PRO A 169 6.48 10.81 5.21
CA PRO A 169 7.58 10.84 6.17
C PRO A 169 8.82 10.04 5.74
N ASN A 170 8.63 8.97 4.96
CA ASN A 170 9.69 8.03 4.59
C ASN A 170 9.86 7.90 3.07
N VAL A 171 10.01 9.03 2.37
CA VAL A 171 10.15 9.04 0.90
C VAL A 171 11.32 8.16 0.40
N SER A 172 12.40 8.06 1.16
CA SER A 172 13.56 7.22 0.82
C SER A 172 13.22 5.72 0.77
N SER A 173 12.18 5.28 1.48
CA SER A 173 11.70 3.89 1.41
C SER A 173 11.05 3.52 0.06
N SER A 174 10.82 4.51 -0.82
CA SER A 174 10.34 4.27 -2.18
C SER A 174 11.44 3.90 -3.19
N ARG A 175 12.70 3.98 -2.80
CA ARG A 175 13.83 3.58 -3.66
C ARG A 175 13.91 2.06 -3.76
N LEU A 176 14.21 1.54 -4.94
CA LEU A 176 14.33 0.11 -5.16
C LEU A 176 15.35 -0.57 -4.23
N GLU A 177 16.50 0.07 -4.00
CA GLU A 177 17.51 -0.44 -3.08
C GLU A 177 16.99 -0.53 -1.65
N SER A 178 16.30 0.53 -1.17
CA SER A 178 15.69 0.54 0.17
C SER A 178 14.61 -0.54 0.32
N LEU A 179 13.79 -0.76 -0.70
CA LEU A 179 12.81 -1.85 -0.70
C LEU A 179 13.51 -3.20 -0.59
N ARG A 180 14.53 -3.47 -1.40
CA ARG A 180 15.31 -4.72 -1.33
C ARG A 180 15.90 -4.96 0.05
N ASP A 181 16.48 -3.93 0.66
CA ASP A 181 17.06 -4.02 2.00
C ASP A 181 16.00 -4.33 3.07
N LEU A 182 14.81 -3.72 2.97
CA LEU A 182 13.68 -3.99 3.87
C LEU A 182 13.23 -5.46 3.76
N TRP A 183 13.06 -5.98 2.54
CA TRP A 183 12.68 -7.36 2.29
C TRP A 183 13.74 -8.35 2.79
N ALA A 184 15.01 -8.09 2.50
CA ALA A 184 16.14 -8.93 2.97
C ALA A 184 16.23 -8.93 4.50
N THR A 185 16.03 -7.77 5.15
CA THR A 185 16.07 -7.65 6.60
C THR A 185 14.92 -8.40 7.27
N ALA A 186 13.76 -8.48 6.63
CA ALA A 186 12.62 -9.26 7.09
C ALA A 186 12.80 -10.79 6.89
N GLY A 187 13.93 -11.25 6.33
CA GLY A 187 14.22 -12.66 6.11
C GLY A 187 13.56 -13.25 4.87
N LEU A 188 13.04 -12.40 3.97
CA LEU A 188 12.44 -12.85 2.72
C LEU A 188 13.54 -13.20 1.71
N GLY A 189 13.34 -14.29 0.96
CA GLY A 189 14.22 -14.75 -0.12
C GLY A 189 13.65 -14.43 -1.50
N ASP A 190 14.42 -14.76 -2.55
CA ASP A 190 13.99 -14.62 -3.95
C ASP A 190 13.44 -13.21 -4.27
N ILE A 191 14.20 -12.18 -3.89
CA ILE A 191 13.80 -10.77 -4.04
C ILE A 191 14.06 -10.32 -5.49
N HIS A 192 13.00 -9.95 -6.17
CA HIS A 192 13.01 -9.53 -7.59
C HIS A 192 12.73 -8.04 -7.76
#